data_dcf6c5e22762b77e1ad0771c64f2ad36
#
_entry.id   dcf6c5e22762b77e1ad0771c64f2ad36
#
_cell.length_a   1.000
_cell.length_b   1.000
_cell.length_c   1.000
_cell.angle_alpha   90.00
_cell.angle_beta   90.00
_cell.angle_gamma   90.00
#
_symmetry.space_group_name_H-M   'P 1'
#
loop_
_entity.id
_entity.type
_entity.pdbx_description
1 polymer ?
#
loop_
_entity_poly.entity_id
_entity_poly.type
_entity_poly.pdbx_seq_one_letter_code
_entity_poly.pdbx_strand_id
1 'polypeptide(L)' 'PKEFMEIVITLARKQGIAMSDEDLKKEANKWELSHGGLSGRTAQQFINYLLGKE' A
#
# COMPACT_ATOMS: atom_id res chain seq x y z
N PRO A 1 -7.20 -6.65 -6.52
CA PRO A 1 -7.54 -5.99 -7.78
C PRO A 1 -6.54 -4.91 -8.16
N LYS A 2 -6.50 -4.64 -9.44
CA LYS A 2 -5.56 -3.66 -9.98
C LYS A 2 -5.78 -2.25 -9.41
N GLU A 3 -7.03 -1.90 -9.14
CA GLU A 3 -7.35 -0.58 -8.64
C GLU A 3 -6.67 -0.26 -7.32
N PHE A 4 -6.66 -1.23 -6.41
CA PHE A 4 -6.01 -1.02 -5.12
C PHE A 4 -4.52 -0.73 -5.30
N MET A 5 -3.86 -1.54 -6.12
CA MET A 5 -2.41 -1.37 -6.32
C MET A 5 -2.09 -0.05 -7.02
N GLU A 6 -2.91 0.36 -7.97
CA GLU A 6 -2.72 1.65 -8.63
C GLU A 6 -2.82 2.79 -7.64
N ILE A 7 -3.82 2.74 -6.77
CA ILE A 7 -4.00 3.77 -5.74
C ILE A 7 -2.78 3.79 -4.80
N VAL A 8 -2.36 2.60 -4.37
CA VAL A 8 -1.21 2.50 -3.45
C VAL A 8 0.05 3.06 -4.10
N ILE A 9 0.33 2.68 -5.33
CA ILE A 9 1.53 3.15 -6.02
C ILE A 9 1.49 4.67 -6.18
N THR A 10 0.35 5.21 -6.58
CA THR A 10 0.19 6.65 -6.74
C THR A 10 0.40 7.39 -5.41
N LEU A 11 -0.23 6.90 -4.35
CA LEU A 11 -0.10 7.51 -3.04
C LEU A 11 1.35 7.41 -2.51
N ALA A 12 1.98 6.27 -2.73
CA ALA A 12 3.35 6.07 -2.29
C ALA A 12 4.28 7.09 -2.95
N ARG A 13 4.10 7.31 -4.24
CA ARG A 13 4.92 8.30 -4.96
C ARG A 13 4.67 9.70 -4.45
N LYS A 14 3.40 10.05 -4.20
CA LYS A 14 3.06 11.37 -3.67
C LYS A 14 3.66 11.61 -2.30
N GLN A 15 3.71 10.57 -1.48
CA GLN A 15 4.24 10.68 -0.13
C GLN A 15 5.76 10.54 -0.07
N GLY A 16 6.41 10.32 -1.21
CA GLY A 16 7.85 10.20 -1.26
C GLY A 16 8.38 8.86 -0.75
N ILE A 17 7.56 7.82 -0.78
CA ILE A 17 7.99 6.50 -0.36
C ILE A 17 8.89 5.88 -1.42
N ALA A 18 10.12 5.55 -1.04
CA ALA A 18 11.12 5.02 -1.96
C ALA A 18 11.10 3.49 -1.97
N MET A 19 9.97 2.91 -2.40
CA MET A 19 9.82 1.46 -2.53
C MET A 19 9.52 1.11 -3.97
N SER A 20 10.06 -0.03 -4.43
CA SER A 20 9.75 -0.52 -5.76
C SER A 20 8.34 -1.08 -5.81
N ASP A 21 7.79 -1.22 -7.03
CA ASP A 21 6.45 -1.77 -7.20
C ASP A 21 6.36 -3.19 -6.63
N GLU A 22 7.42 -3.98 -6.79
CA GLU A 22 7.44 -5.34 -6.24
C GLU A 22 7.38 -5.35 -4.72
N ASP A 23 8.13 -4.45 -4.09
CA ASP A 23 8.11 -4.34 -2.63
C ASP A 23 6.74 -3.90 -2.14
N LEU A 24 6.11 -2.95 -2.83
CA LEU A 24 4.77 -2.51 -2.49
C LEU A 24 3.76 -3.66 -2.59
N LYS A 25 3.89 -4.49 -3.62
CA LYS A 25 3.02 -5.65 -3.78
C LYS A 25 3.18 -6.65 -2.63
N LYS A 26 4.41 -6.91 -2.24
CA LYS A 26 4.68 -7.83 -1.14
C LYS A 26 4.08 -7.33 0.17
N GLU A 27 4.28 -6.06 0.47
CA GLU A 27 3.72 -5.47 1.68
C GLU A 27 2.19 -5.44 1.61
N ALA A 28 1.62 -5.16 0.45
CA ALA A 28 0.18 -5.15 0.28
C ALA A 28 -0.42 -6.54 0.52
N ASN A 29 0.25 -7.58 0.05
CA ASN A 29 -0.22 -8.95 0.30
C ASN A 29 -0.23 -9.28 1.80
N LYS A 30 0.80 -8.88 2.51
CA LYS A 30 0.85 -9.07 3.96
C LYS A 30 -0.27 -8.29 4.65
N TRP A 31 -0.48 -7.07 4.20
CA TRP A 31 -1.53 -6.23 4.75
C TRP A 31 -2.90 -6.85 4.55
N GLU A 32 -3.16 -7.37 3.33
CA GLU A 32 -4.42 -8.01 3.02
C GLU A 32 -4.70 -9.19 3.95
N LEU A 33 -3.69 -10.02 4.18
CA LEU A 33 -3.84 -11.18 5.06
C LEU A 33 -4.16 -10.75 6.48
N SER A 34 -3.58 -9.64 6.94
CA SER A 34 -3.81 -9.15 8.29
C SER A 34 -5.14 -8.43 8.46
N HIS A 35 -5.62 -7.78 7.41
CA HIS A 35 -6.79 -6.91 7.51
C HIS A 35 -8.00 -7.41 6.74
N GLY A 36 -7.89 -8.56 6.11
CA GLY A 36 -9.05 -9.25 5.54
C GLY A 36 -9.61 -8.63 4.27
N GLY A 37 -8.88 -7.78 3.58
CA GLY A 37 -9.37 -7.23 2.32
C GLY A 37 -8.68 -5.96 1.89
N LEU A 38 -8.85 -5.63 0.62
CA LEU A 38 -8.27 -4.44 0.02
C LEU A 38 -9.38 -3.55 -0.53
N SER A 39 -9.37 -2.28 -0.15
CA SER A 39 -10.34 -1.30 -0.64
C SER A 39 -9.69 0.07 -0.70
N GLY A 40 -10.36 1.04 -1.30
CA GLY A 40 -9.85 2.39 -1.37
C GLY A 40 -9.56 3.01 -0.01
N ARG A 41 -10.35 2.62 1.00
CA ARG A 41 -10.13 3.10 2.37
C ARG A 41 -8.86 2.53 2.97
N THR A 42 -8.63 1.23 2.74
CA THR A 42 -7.46 0.58 3.30
C THR A 42 -6.18 1.02 2.60
N ALA A 43 -6.27 1.54 1.37
CA ALA A 43 -5.11 2.04 0.67
C ALA A 43 -4.44 3.18 1.45
N GLN A 44 -5.22 4.13 1.96
CA GLN A 44 -4.66 5.23 2.74
C GLN A 44 -4.07 4.72 4.05
N GLN A 45 -4.76 3.80 4.70
CA GLN A 45 -4.25 3.19 5.94
C GLN A 45 -2.95 2.44 5.69
N PHE A 46 -2.87 1.73 4.56
CA PHE A 46 -1.67 1.02 4.20
C PHE A 46 -0.50 1.98 4.00
N ILE A 47 -0.73 3.10 3.31
CA ILE A 47 0.31 4.11 3.12
C ILE A 47 0.77 4.68 4.46
N ASN A 48 -0.17 4.97 5.37
CA ASN A 48 0.19 5.44 6.71
C ASN A 48 1.03 4.41 7.45
N TYR A 49 0.69 3.13 7.30
CA TYR A 49 1.47 2.06 7.89
C TYR A 49 2.91 2.05 7.35
N LEU A 50 3.07 2.22 6.05
CA LEU A 50 4.40 2.25 5.46
C LEU A 50 5.21 3.45 5.94
N LEU A 51 4.57 4.61 6.06
CA LEU A 51 5.23 5.81 6.56
C LEU A 51 5.68 5.63 8.01
N GLY A 52 4.85 5.01 8.82
CA GLY A 52 5.18 4.77 10.21
C GLY A 52 6.28 3.75 10.39
N LYS A 53 6.51 2.91 9.40
CA LYS A 53 7.52 1.87 9.46
C LYS A 53 8.94 2.42 9.30
N GLU A 54 9.05 3.57 8.67
CA GLU A 54 10.33 4.24 8.50
C GLU A 54 10.69 5.02 9.76
#